data_dfd507f0c630df6f90b4678e81cc22cc
#
_entry.id   dfd507f0c630df6f90b4678e81cc22cc
#
_cell.length_a   1.000
_cell.length_b   1.000
_cell.length_c   1.000
_cell.angle_alpha   90.00
_cell.angle_beta   90.00
_cell.angle_gamma   90.00
#
_symmetry.space_group_name_H-M   'P 1'
#
loop_
_entity.id
_entity.type
_entity.pdbx_description
1 polymer ?
#
loop_
_entity_poly.entity_id
_entity_poly.type
_entity_poly.pdbx_seq_one_letter_code
_entity_poly.pdbx_strand_id
1 'polypeptide(L)'
;MRLNFKSLPELLAFNIKYYRYLNGYSQEKLAELCKLSPRYLTDIERGIHCPPISRLDVLAKALNIEPYELLLNVDRDKKIIQKMKSFRQYNQK
;
A
#
# COMPACT_ATOMS: atom_id res chain seq x y z
N MET A 1 14.95 4.43 -5.43
CA MET A 1 15.51 3.42 -4.53
C MET A 1 14.72 2.11 -4.64
N ARG A 2 15.46 1.03 -4.86
CA ARG A 2 14.84 -0.29 -5.01
C ARG A 2 14.99 -1.06 -3.70
N LEU A 3 13.89 -1.61 -3.21
CA LEU A 3 13.88 -2.33 -1.94
C LEU A 3 13.88 -3.84 -2.17
N ASN A 4 14.30 -4.57 -1.15
CA ASN A 4 14.28 -6.03 -1.17
C ASN A 4 13.09 -6.53 -0.36
N PHE A 5 12.39 -7.52 -0.91
CA PHE A 5 11.23 -8.12 -0.24
C PHE A 5 11.42 -9.63 -0.17
N LYS A 6 10.96 -10.21 0.94
CA LYS A 6 11.11 -11.64 1.17
C LYS A 6 10.07 -12.47 0.45
N SER A 7 8.94 -11.86 0.09
CA SER A 7 7.83 -12.59 -0.50
C SER A 7 6.95 -11.66 -1.30
N LEU A 8 6.11 -12.23 -2.15
CA LEU A 8 5.14 -11.46 -2.92
C LEU A 8 4.10 -10.75 -2.02
N PRO A 9 3.55 -11.41 -0.98
CA PRO A 9 2.67 -10.69 -0.07
C PRO A 9 3.31 -9.48 0.58
N GLU A 10 4.58 -9.56 0.94
CA GLU A 10 5.29 -8.42 1.53
C GLU A 10 5.43 -7.29 0.51
N LEU A 11 5.78 -7.61 -0.73
CA LEU A 11 5.87 -6.64 -1.81
C LEU A 11 4.51 -5.96 -2.05
N LEU A 12 3.45 -6.76 -2.11
CA LEU A 12 2.11 -6.25 -2.34
C LEU A 12 1.69 -5.28 -1.23
N ALA A 13 1.91 -5.66 0.03
CA ALA A 13 1.58 -4.81 1.17
C ALA A 13 2.30 -3.46 1.06
N PHE A 14 3.60 -3.51 0.75
CA PHE A 14 4.38 -2.29 0.59
C PHE A 14 3.84 -1.43 -0.55
N ASN A 15 3.56 -2.05 -1.71
CA ASN A 15 3.11 -1.30 -2.88
C ASN A 15 1.76 -0.61 -2.64
N ILE A 16 0.84 -1.28 -1.97
CA ILE A 16 -0.45 -0.67 -1.65
C ILE A 16 -0.23 0.59 -0.80
N LYS A 17 0.59 0.47 0.23
CA LYS A 17 0.89 1.59 1.10
C LYS A 17 1.64 2.70 0.35
N TYR A 18 2.61 2.33 -0.48
CA TYR A 18 3.40 3.28 -1.26
C TYR A 18 2.49 4.12 -2.18
N TYR A 19 1.63 3.46 -2.96
CA TYR A 19 0.75 4.19 -3.88
C TYR A 19 -0.31 4.99 -3.12
N ARG A 20 -0.71 4.53 -1.94
CA ARG A 20 -1.60 5.33 -1.10
C ARG A 20 -0.94 6.64 -0.70
N TYR A 21 0.31 6.59 -0.26
CA TYR A 21 1.05 7.80 0.09
C TYR A 21 1.28 8.68 -1.14
N LEU A 22 1.58 8.07 -2.28
CA LEU A 22 1.81 8.79 -3.52
C LEU A 22 0.57 9.60 -3.93
N ASN A 23 -0.62 9.04 -3.69
CA ASN A 23 -1.88 9.72 -3.99
C ASN A 23 -2.32 10.69 -2.89
N GLY A 24 -1.61 10.73 -1.77
CA GLY A 24 -1.99 11.59 -0.65
C GLY A 24 -3.20 11.11 0.13
N TYR A 25 -3.52 9.82 0.07
CA TYR A 25 -4.68 9.29 0.76
C TYR A 25 -4.34 8.83 2.18
N SER A 26 -5.25 9.11 3.13
CA SER A 26 -5.22 8.45 4.42
C SER A 26 -5.69 6.99 4.24
N GLN A 27 -5.48 6.16 5.27
CA GLN A 27 -6.02 4.81 5.24
C GLN A 27 -7.55 4.84 5.19
N GLU A 28 -8.17 5.76 5.94
CA GLU A 28 -9.62 5.90 5.91
C GLU A 28 -10.12 6.25 4.52
N LYS A 29 -9.41 7.16 3.84
CA LYS A 29 -9.83 7.57 2.50
C LYS A 29 -9.76 6.42 1.51
N LEU A 30 -8.66 5.69 1.51
CA LEU A 30 -8.52 4.56 0.60
C LEU A 30 -9.53 3.47 0.91
N ALA A 31 -9.73 3.16 2.20
CA ALA A 31 -10.72 2.17 2.61
C ALA A 31 -12.12 2.57 2.13
N GLU A 32 -12.46 3.85 2.26
CA GLU A 32 -13.75 4.36 1.79
C GLU A 32 -13.91 4.16 0.29
N LEU A 33 -12.87 4.53 -0.47
CA LEU A 33 -12.92 4.40 -1.93
C LEU A 33 -13.08 2.95 -2.37
N CYS A 34 -12.54 2.02 -1.61
CA CYS A 34 -12.57 0.60 -1.94
C CYS A 34 -13.69 -0.16 -1.24
N LYS A 35 -14.50 0.52 -0.43
CA LYS A 35 -15.56 -0.10 0.37
C LYS A 35 -15.03 -1.20 1.27
N LEU A 36 -13.87 -0.93 1.88
CA LEU A 36 -13.24 -1.82 2.85
C LEU A 36 -13.30 -1.17 4.22
N SER A 37 -13.23 -1.98 5.28
CA SER A 37 -13.07 -1.40 6.61
C SER A 37 -11.63 -0.88 6.76
N PRO A 38 -11.44 0.22 7.50
CA PRO A 38 -10.08 0.70 7.76
C PRO A 38 -9.20 -0.36 8.42
N ARG A 39 -9.77 -1.18 9.29
CA ARG A 39 -9.04 -2.27 9.96
C ARG A 39 -8.51 -3.27 8.95
N TYR A 40 -9.32 -3.66 7.98
CA TYR A 40 -8.90 -4.60 6.96
C TYR A 40 -7.77 -4.03 6.12
N LEU A 41 -7.88 -2.75 5.72
CA LEU A 41 -6.82 -2.10 4.96
C LEU A 41 -5.53 -2.02 5.77
N THR A 42 -5.63 -1.69 7.07
CA THR A 42 -4.45 -1.67 7.94
C THR A 42 -3.77 -3.03 7.96
N ASP A 43 -4.56 -4.10 8.07
CA ASP A 43 -4.01 -5.46 8.10
C ASP A 43 -3.37 -5.84 6.78
N ILE A 44 -3.93 -5.38 5.65
CA ILE A 44 -3.31 -5.58 4.34
C ILE A 44 -1.96 -4.87 4.28
N GLU A 45 -1.89 -3.62 4.70
CA GLU A 45 -0.65 -2.84 4.65
C GLU A 45 0.41 -3.35 5.61
N ARG A 46 -0.01 -4.06 6.65
CA ARG A 46 0.92 -4.69 7.58
C ARG A 46 1.35 -6.10 7.15
N GLY A 47 0.78 -6.59 6.04
CA GLY A 47 1.10 -7.91 5.53
C GLY A 47 0.41 -9.05 6.28
N ILE A 48 -0.54 -8.73 7.15
CA ILE A 48 -1.27 -9.75 7.92
C ILE A 48 -2.28 -10.47 7.03
N HIS A 49 -2.93 -9.73 6.12
CA HIS A 49 -3.88 -10.30 5.17
C HIS A 49 -3.44 -9.99 3.75
N CYS A 50 -3.52 -10.99 2.89
CA CYS A 50 -3.28 -10.81 1.46
C CYS A 50 -4.64 -10.73 0.78
N PRO A 51 -5.00 -9.60 0.16
CA PRO A 51 -6.31 -9.49 -0.47
C PRO A 51 -6.42 -10.41 -1.67
N PRO A 52 -7.62 -10.93 -1.95
CA PRO A 52 -7.84 -11.74 -3.15
C PRO A 52 -7.69 -10.88 -4.41
N ILE A 53 -7.49 -11.54 -5.54
CA ILE A 53 -7.25 -10.87 -6.82
C ILE A 53 -8.37 -9.89 -7.15
N SER A 54 -9.63 -10.24 -6.85
CA SER A 54 -10.75 -9.36 -7.12
C SER A 54 -10.65 -8.03 -6.38
N ARG A 55 -10.04 -8.02 -5.19
CA ARG A 55 -9.85 -6.78 -4.45
C ARG A 55 -8.64 -6.00 -4.94
N LEU A 56 -7.68 -6.66 -5.58
CA LEU A 56 -6.54 -5.97 -6.18
C LEU A 56 -7.00 -5.04 -7.30
N ASP A 57 -7.99 -5.46 -8.08
CA ASP A 57 -8.58 -4.60 -9.12
C ASP A 57 -9.14 -3.33 -8.51
N VAL A 58 -9.92 -3.46 -7.44
CA VAL A 58 -10.55 -2.32 -6.78
C VAL A 58 -9.50 -1.38 -6.19
N LEU A 59 -8.50 -1.96 -5.52
CA LEU A 59 -7.41 -1.18 -4.93
C LEU A 59 -6.61 -0.42 -6.00
N ALA A 60 -6.26 -1.11 -7.09
CA ALA A 60 -5.49 -0.48 -8.16
C ALA A 60 -6.26 0.67 -8.79
N LYS A 61 -7.55 0.49 -9.02
CA LYS A 61 -8.39 1.53 -9.59
C LYS A 61 -8.44 2.76 -8.68
N ALA A 62 -8.64 2.54 -7.39
CA ALA A 62 -8.66 3.64 -6.42
C ALA A 62 -7.30 4.35 -6.34
N LEU A 63 -6.22 3.62 -6.56
CA LEU A 63 -4.86 4.16 -6.51
C LEU A 63 -4.40 4.73 -7.86
N ASN A 64 -5.24 4.66 -8.89
CA ASN A 64 -4.96 5.20 -10.23
C ASN A 64 -3.80 4.51 -10.93
N ILE A 65 -3.68 3.19 -10.73
CA ILE A 65 -2.64 2.38 -11.36
C ILE A 65 -3.27 1.13 -11.97
N GLU A 66 -2.49 0.46 -12.83
CA GLU A 66 -2.88 -0.85 -13.34
C GLU A 66 -2.64 -1.91 -12.26
N PRO A 67 -3.49 -2.95 -12.18
CA PRO A 67 -3.34 -3.96 -11.13
C PRO A 67 -1.95 -4.60 -11.07
N TYR A 68 -1.31 -4.84 -12.22
CA TYR A 68 0.00 -5.48 -12.22
C TYR A 68 1.07 -4.61 -11.55
N GLU A 69 0.85 -3.29 -11.47
CA GLU A 69 1.82 -2.40 -10.83
C GLU A 69 1.93 -2.66 -9.34
N LEU A 70 0.90 -3.27 -8.73
CA LEU A 70 0.96 -3.65 -7.32
C LEU A 70 1.92 -4.81 -7.08
N LEU A 71 2.33 -5.51 -8.13
CA LEU A 71 3.19 -6.68 -8.03
C LEU A 71 4.59 -6.43 -8.57
N LEU A 72 4.90 -5.18 -8.92
CA LEU A 72 6.21 -4.84 -9.45
C LEU A 72 7.15 -4.37 -8.34
N ASN A 73 8.40 -4.80 -8.42
CA ASN A 73 9.45 -4.28 -7.56
C ASN A 73 10.36 -3.40 -8.38
N VAL A 74 10.05 -2.10 -8.40
CA VAL A 74 10.79 -1.12 -9.19
C VAL A 74 11.33 -0.02 -8.29
N ASP A 75 12.15 0.87 -8.86
CA ASP A 75 12.66 2.00 -8.11
C ASP A 75 11.51 2.85 -7.55
N ARG A 76 11.69 3.32 -6.33
CA ARG A 76 10.69 4.10 -5.63
C ARG A 76 11.20 5.49 -5.32
N ASP A 77 10.28 6.45 -5.25
CA ASP A 77 10.59 7.83 -4.90
C ASP A 77 11.05 7.88 -3.44
N LYS A 78 12.28 8.34 -3.22
CA LYS A 78 12.85 8.42 -1.87
C LYS A 78 12.02 9.33 -0.96
N LYS A 79 11.43 10.38 -1.50
CA LYS A 79 10.62 11.31 -0.70
C LYS A 79 9.37 10.63 -0.16
N ILE A 80 8.75 9.79 -0.98
CA ILE A 80 7.55 9.05 -0.55
C ILE A 80 7.93 8.02 0.52
N ILE A 81 9.02 7.30 0.31
CA ILE A 81 9.50 6.33 1.30
C ILE A 81 9.80 7.01 2.62
N GLN A 82 10.41 8.19 2.57
CA GLN A 82 10.72 8.96 3.75
C GLN A 82 9.45 9.32 4.54
N LYS A 83 8.42 9.77 3.84
CA LYS A 83 7.13 10.07 4.47
C LYS A 83 6.53 8.85 5.15
N MET A 84 6.61 7.69 4.50
CA MET A 84 6.09 6.45 5.08
C MET A 84 6.82 6.10 6.36
N LYS A 85 8.14 6.24 6.39
CA LYS A 85 8.96 5.93 7.56
C LYS A 85 8.72 6.93 8.69
N SER A 86 8.68 8.22 8.37
CA SER A 86 8.48 9.27 9.38
C SER A 86 7.14 9.10 10.07
N PHE A 87 6.08 8.87 9.30
CA PHE A 87 4.75 8.67 9.84
C PHE A 87 4.72 7.43 10.74
N ARG A 88 5.35 6.35 10.28
CA ARG A 88 5.42 5.12 11.05
C ARG A 88 6.12 5.30 12.38
N GLN A 89 7.26 6.01 12.37
CA GLN A 89 8.02 6.30 13.60
C GLN A 89 7.19 7.10 14.58
N TYR A 90 6.51 8.12 14.08
CA TYR A 90 5.68 8.98 14.90
C TYR A 90 4.56 8.17 15.57
N ASN A 91 3.95 7.28 14.85
CA ASN A 91 2.81 6.50 15.36
C ASN A 91 3.20 5.33 16.24
N GLN A 92 4.47 5.02 16.35
CA GLN A 92 4.94 3.94 17.23
C GLN A 92 5.14 4.40 18.67
N LYS A 93 4.94 5.67 18.91
CA LYS A 93 5.02 6.20 20.27
C LYS A 93 3.70 5.99 21.05
#